data_87470a8f1f7abc12023d7336c6e8d32a
#
_entry.id   87470a8f1f7abc12023d7336c6e8d32a
#
_cell.length_a   1.000
_cell.length_b   1.000
_cell.length_c   1.000
_cell.angle_alpha   90.00
_cell.angle_beta   90.00
_cell.angle_gamma   90.00
#
_symmetry.space_group_name_H-M   'P 1'
#
loop_
_entity.id
_entity.type
_entity.pdbx_description
1 polymer ?
#
loop_
_entity_poly.entity_id
_entity_poly.type
_entity_poly.pdbx_seq_one_letter_code
_entity_poly.pdbx_strand_id
1 'polypeptide(L)'
;MEMINEWNSRKSISSLCNEWKKERPQFPKQNLLFLLYNVEGLNTHVADVDLLLSNYQPHICILTGVGAAIRKQIKFPNYHAISQPGTNSFGGVIILYQFHIECKVVEKDLNFLMIKLTSNHDDIHIGAIYVPPNSLPPFQLLSKYQNKSFYIFGDFNAKHINWGCKMNNTSGVHLLNWFESTGNEIIAPTKPTSKRSDAIIDFGITHDAKGWNTEVLTEGTSDHFPILFQSPIGKIEDAYFTKTNWKLFKFFLLLVHEYWMSLIYNLDEQTFFSLFSSFLSSLRDKCSIYENATKYRAPWPPELVLLARSVNKAKRSYRRNKTDTKLQYYLSLKEIFIDQRTKFLYEKREQKVKWIAHGHNLWKFAKPSFHVYSPQFKGIKNGSEIITENTKIVEILANYFEKHFHEPEYDKSNSEHLLAIERFNQIEYTPNMPLEPITMNEVQLEWKKFKPKKSSDSVGTSAFILKQLPEQYLGIITTFGSEKFYELYFALCLMPTRIPYENVSQQLKRFNAL
;
A
#
# COMPACT_ATOMS: atom_id res chain seq x y z
N MET A 1 20.37 -19.78 -18.65
CA MET A 1 21.80 -19.89 -19.02
C MET A 1 22.65 -18.87 -18.26
N GLU A 2 22.27 -17.60 -18.19
CA GLU A 2 22.99 -16.53 -17.49
C GLU A 2 23.33 -16.84 -16.02
N MET A 3 22.34 -17.20 -15.19
CA MET A 3 22.56 -17.56 -13.78
C MET A 3 23.54 -18.72 -13.58
N ILE A 4 23.58 -19.68 -14.52
CA ILE A 4 24.53 -20.82 -14.47
C ILE A 4 25.95 -20.34 -14.76
N ASN A 5 26.11 -19.44 -15.74
CA ASN A 5 27.40 -18.85 -16.06
C ASN A 5 27.93 -18.01 -14.91
N GLU A 6 27.08 -17.18 -14.29
CA GLU A 6 27.42 -16.39 -13.09
C GLU A 6 27.82 -17.29 -11.92
N TRP A 7 27.10 -18.39 -11.71
CA TRP A 7 27.43 -19.38 -10.69
C TRP A 7 28.81 -20.00 -10.93
N ASN A 8 29.10 -20.39 -12.17
CA ASN A 8 30.37 -21.06 -12.53
C ASN A 8 31.57 -20.10 -12.51
N SER A 9 31.36 -18.83 -12.80
CA SER A 9 32.42 -17.78 -12.80
C SER A 9 32.58 -17.06 -11.46
N ARG A 10 31.79 -17.41 -10.42
CA ARG A 10 31.84 -16.73 -9.13
C ARG A 10 33.18 -16.85 -8.43
N LYS A 11 33.65 -15.76 -7.84
CA LYS A 11 34.82 -15.75 -6.96
C LYS A 11 34.52 -16.32 -5.57
N SER A 12 33.33 -16.00 -5.05
CA SER A 12 32.79 -16.50 -3.79
C SER A 12 31.26 -16.42 -3.79
N ILE A 13 30.60 -17.13 -2.88
CA ILE A 13 29.14 -17.01 -2.69
C ILE A 13 28.74 -15.60 -2.26
N SER A 14 29.49 -15.00 -1.35
CA SER A 14 29.23 -13.64 -0.87
C SER A 14 29.34 -12.61 -2.00
N SER A 15 30.34 -12.74 -2.91
CA SER A 15 30.47 -11.89 -4.09
C SER A 15 29.26 -12.04 -5.02
N LEU A 16 28.89 -13.27 -5.34
CA LEU A 16 27.73 -13.57 -6.19
C LEU A 16 26.43 -13.00 -5.59
N CYS A 17 26.19 -13.21 -4.30
CA CYS A 17 25.03 -12.67 -3.61
C CYS A 17 24.99 -11.13 -3.67
N ASN A 18 26.13 -10.48 -3.53
CA ASN A 18 26.24 -9.02 -3.60
C ASN A 18 26.01 -8.50 -5.03
N GLU A 19 26.47 -9.22 -6.04
CA GLU A 19 26.22 -8.89 -7.44
C GLU A 19 24.72 -8.99 -7.75
N TRP A 20 24.08 -10.10 -7.40
CA TRP A 20 22.63 -10.29 -7.57
C TRP A 20 21.79 -9.27 -6.80
N LYS A 21 22.23 -8.83 -5.62
CA LYS A 21 21.57 -7.75 -4.87
C LYS A 21 21.71 -6.39 -5.55
N LYS A 22 22.83 -6.10 -6.19
CA LYS A 22 23.03 -4.85 -6.94
C LYS A 22 22.17 -4.77 -8.20
N GLU A 23 21.84 -5.90 -8.80
CA GLU A 23 20.96 -5.99 -9.97
C GLU A 23 19.47 -5.77 -9.64
N ARG A 24 19.12 -5.64 -8.35
CA ARG A 24 17.74 -5.28 -8.00
C ARG A 24 17.36 -3.98 -8.67
N PRO A 25 16.20 -3.91 -9.35
CA PRO A 25 15.73 -2.67 -9.93
C PRO A 25 15.67 -1.59 -8.86
N GLN A 26 16.34 -0.49 -9.09
CA GLN A 26 16.13 0.73 -8.31
C GLN A 26 14.90 1.41 -8.91
N PHE A 27 13.85 1.55 -8.12
CA PHE A 27 12.64 2.21 -8.57
C PHE A 27 12.84 3.72 -8.51
N PRO A 28 12.65 4.44 -9.64
CA PRO A 28 12.82 5.88 -9.65
C PRO A 28 11.76 6.53 -8.76
N LYS A 29 12.19 7.47 -7.93
CA LYS A 29 11.26 8.34 -7.21
C LYS A 29 10.63 9.30 -8.21
N GLN A 30 9.29 9.29 -8.26
CA GLN A 30 8.52 10.15 -9.15
C GLN A 30 8.07 11.42 -8.41
N ASN A 31 7.98 12.52 -9.14
CA ASN A 31 7.36 13.73 -8.60
C ASN A 31 5.87 13.48 -8.38
N LEU A 32 5.30 14.11 -7.34
CA LEU A 32 3.88 14.00 -7.06
C LEU A 32 3.06 14.48 -8.27
N LEU A 33 2.16 13.64 -8.73
CA LEU A 33 1.20 13.93 -9.78
C LEU A 33 -0.20 14.05 -9.17
N PHE A 34 -0.84 15.20 -9.38
CA PHE A 34 -2.20 15.47 -8.93
C PHE A 34 -3.14 15.54 -10.13
N LEU A 35 -4.36 15.09 -9.94
CA LEU A 35 -5.48 15.29 -10.86
C LEU A 35 -6.56 16.08 -10.14
N LEU A 36 -6.94 17.24 -10.66
CA LEU A 36 -8.09 18.01 -10.20
C LEU A 36 -9.22 17.89 -11.20
N TYR A 37 -10.43 17.58 -10.75
CA TYR A 37 -11.59 17.50 -11.60
C TYR A 37 -12.88 17.87 -10.88
N ASN A 38 -13.54 18.96 -11.31
CA ASN A 38 -14.92 19.22 -10.91
C ASN A 38 -15.84 18.31 -11.72
N VAL A 39 -16.46 17.35 -11.03
CA VAL A 39 -17.23 16.28 -11.67
C VAL A 39 -18.72 16.62 -11.89
N GLU A 40 -19.21 17.77 -11.43
CA GLU A 40 -20.65 18.14 -11.56
C GLU A 40 -21.59 16.97 -11.21
N GLY A 41 -21.29 16.30 -10.08
CA GLY A 41 -22.00 15.10 -9.61
C GLY A 41 -21.30 13.79 -10.00
N LEU A 42 -20.57 13.21 -9.06
CA LEU A 42 -19.76 12.01 -9.28
C LEU A 42 -20.55 10.80 -9.78
N ASN A 43 -21.81 10.60 -9.32
CA ASN A 43 -22.63 9.46 -9.79
C ASN A 43 -22.77 9.38 -11.32
N THR A 44 -22.75 10.53 -12.00
CA THR A 44 -22.85 10.61 -13.47
C THR A 44 -21.48 10.46 -14.15
N HIS A 45 -20.40 10.76 -13.44
CA HIS A 45 -19.05 10.88 -14.02
C HIS A 45 -18.04 9.86 -13.49
N VAL A 46 -18.50 8.79 -12.82
CA VAL A 46 -17.61 7.69 -12.34
C VAL A 46 -16.78 7.12 -13.50
N ALA A 47 -17.40 6.94 -14.68
CA ALA A 47 -16.68 6.43 -15.85
C ALA A 47 -15.56 7.38 -16.35
N ASP A 48 -15.77 8.71 -16.22
CA ASP A 48 -14.72 9.67 -16.54
C ASP A 48 -13.55 9.55 -15.57
N VAL A 49 -13.85 9.46 -14.25
CA VAL A 49 -12.83 9.30 -13.22
C VAL A 49 -12.07 7.99 -13.42
N ASP A 50 -12.78 6.88 -13.66
CA ASP A 50 -12.15 5.59 -13.95
C ASP A 50 -11.16 5.66 -15.11
N LEU A 51 -11.55 6.34 -16.20
CA LEU A 51 -10.70 6.50 -17.37
C LEU A 51 -9.48 7.38 -17.07
N LEU A 52 -9.69 8.51 -16.38
CA LEU A 52 -8.61 9.43 -16.00
C LEU A 52 -7.60 8.77 -15.05
N LEU A 53 -8.08 8.05 -14.03
CA LEU A 53 -7.20 7.29 -13.14
C LEU A 53 -6.42 6.20 -13.89
N SER A 54 -7.05 5.54 -14.88
CA SER A 54 -6.40 4.50 -15.67
C SER A 54 -5.33 5.05 -16.62
N ASN A 55 -5.58 6.20 -17.25
CA ASN A 55 -4.68 6.78 -18.24
C ASN A 55 -3.50 7.50 -17.61
N TYR A 56 -3.75 8.26 -16.53
CA TYR A 56 -2.77 9.18 -15.96
C TYR A 56 -2.14 8.71 -14.64
N GLN A 57 -2.73 7.72 -13.97
CA GLN A 57 -2.19 7.14 -12.72
C GLN A 57 -1.78 8.21 -11.67
N PRO A 58 -2.60 9.24 -11.36
CA PRO A 58 -2.20 10.29 -10.44
C PRO A 58 -1.96 9.70 -9.04
N HIS A 59 -0.97 10.22 -8.33
CA HIS A 59 -0.73 9.86 -6.93
C HIS A 59 -1.90 10.31 -6.05
N ILE A 60 -2.45 11.50 -6.34
CA ILE A 60 -3.58 12.09 -5.64
C ILE A 60 -4.58 12.63 -6.67
N CYS A 61 -5.86 12.28 -6.50
CA CYS A 61 -6.93 12.82 -7.33
C CYS A 61 -7.92 13.58 -6.44
N ILE A 62 -8.14 14.84 -6.79
CA ILE A 62 -9.03 15.76 -6.08
C ILE A 62 -10.29 15.94 -6.93
N LEU A 63 -11.41 15.51 -6.39
CA LEU A 63 -12.72 15.66 -7.02
C LEU A 63 -13.51 16.72 -6.28
N THR A 64 -14.01 17.71 -7.01
CA THR A 64 -14.90 18.75 -6.50
C THR A 64 -16.27 18.62 -7.15
N GLY A 65 -17.28 19.29 -6.60
CA GLY A 65 -18.62 19.20 -7.17
C GLY A 65 -19.23 17.80 -7.08
N VAL A 66 -18.92 17.03 -6.06
CA VAL A 66 -19.22 15.59 -5.95
C VAL A 66 -20.72 15.32 -5.77
N GLY A 67 -21.43 16.20 -5.08
CA GLY A 67 -22.88 16.11 -4.89
C GLY A 67 -23.31 14.94 -4.01
N ALA A 68 -24.49 14.40 -4.29
CA ALA A 68 -25.12 13.33 -3.52
C ALA A 68 -24.33 12.00 -3.49
N ALA A 69 -23.29 11.85 -4.34
CA ALA A 69 -22.45 10.66 -4.38
C ALA A 69 -21.66 10.43 -3.08
N ILE A 70 -21.44 11.47 -2.30
CA ILE A 70 -20.76 11.37 -0.98
C ILE A 70 -21.45 10.37 -0.04
N ARG A 71 -22.76 10.23 -0.13
CA ARG A 71 -23.54 9.25 0.66
C ARG A 71 -23.33 7.81 0.21
N LYS A 72 -22.79 7.59 -0.98
CA LYS A 72 -22.48 6.28 -1.54
C LYS A 72 -20.98 6.08 -1.50
N GLN A 73 -20.53 5.02 -0.86
CA GLN A 73 -19.11 4.65 -0.86
C GLN A 73 -18.69 4.14 -2.25
N ILE A 74 -18.42 5.05 -3.18
CA ILE A 74 -17.84 4.70 -4.48
C ILE A 74 -16.37 4.35 -4.24
N LYS A 75 -15.98 3.13 -4.62
CA LYS A 75 -14.62 2.62 -4.47
C LYS A 75 -13.89 2.64 -5.80
N PHE A 76 -12.69 3.19 -5.77
CA PHE A 76 -11.74 3.09 -6.88
C PHE A 76 -10.61 2.14 -6.44
N PRO A 77 -10.43 0.97 -7.11
CA PRO A 77 -9.36 0.03 -6.76
C PRO A 77 -7.99 0.73 -6.70
N ASN A 78 -7.13 0.33 -5.77
CA ASN A 78 -5.82 0.92 -5.51
C ASN A 78 -5.81 2.39 -5.02
N TYR A 79 -6.98 2.98 -4.75
CA TYR A 79 -7.09 4.29 -4.12
C TYR A 79 -7.87 4.21 -2.81
N HIS A 80 -7.38 4.91 -1.81
CA HIS A 80 -8.16 5.28 -0.64
C HIS A 80 -8.96 6.55 -0.96
N ALA A 81 -10.14 6.68 -0.37
CA ALA A 81 -11.01 7.83 -0.57
C ALA A 81 -11.36 8.47 0.77
N ILE A 82 -11.17 9.78 0.87
CA ILE A 82 -11.66 10.60 1.98
C ILE A 82 -12.60 11.63 1.39
N SER A 83 -13.81 11.74 1.95
CA SER A 83 -14.83 12.64 1.45
C SER A 83 -15.30 13.62 2.52
N GLN A 84 -15.74 14.79 2.04
CA GLN A 84 -16.35 15.82 2.85
C GLN A 84 -17.57 16.40 2.11
N PRO A 85 -18.76 16.43 2.74
CA PRO A 85 -19.95 17.00 2.13
C PRO A 85 -19.85 18.49 1.89
N GLY A 86 -20.67 19.00 1.01
CA GLY A 86 -20.79 20.41 0.70
C GLY A 86 -22.03 21.06 1.32
N THR A 87 -22.13 22.38 1.12
CA THR A 87 -23.24 23.21 1.58
C THR A 87 -24.50 23.03 0.74
N ASN A 88 -24.39 22.50 -0.47
CA ASN A 88 -25.51 22.31 -1.40
C ASN A 88 -25.44 20.95 -2.10
N SER A 89 -26.46 20.64 -2.91
CA SER A 89 -26.55 19.36 -3.65
C SER A 89 -25.47 19.12 -4.71
N PHE A 90 -24.74 20.16 -5.11
CA PHE A 90 -23.65 20.11 -6.08
C PHE A 90 -22.28 20.25 -5.45
N GLY A 91 -22.21 20.56 -4.14
CA GLY A 91 -20.98 20.76 -3.40
C GLY A 91 -20.33 19.45 -2.96
N GLY A 92 -19.29 19.63 -2.17
CA GLY A 92 -18.52 18.55 -1.58
C GLY A 92 -17.27 18.18 -2.37
N VAL A 93 -16.33 17.59 -1.64
CA VAL A 93 -15.02 17.23 -2.16
C VAL A 93 -14.64 15.81 -1.79
N ILE A 94 -13.83 15.16 -2.63
CA ILE A 94 -13.20 13.86 -2.34
C ILE A 94 -11.71 13.99 -2.69
N ILE A 95 -10.85 13.49 -1.81
CA ILE A 95 -9.46 13.21 -2.10
C ILE A 95 -9.30 11.70 -2.24
N LEU A 96 -8.88 11.26 -3.43
CA LEU A 96 -8.42 9.91 -3.70
C LEU A 96 -6.90 9.92 -3.66
N TYR A 97 -6.28 8.95 -2.99
CA TYR A 97 -4.83 8.80 -2.95
C TYR A 97 -4.45 7.34 -3.06
N GLN A 98 -3.32 7.07 -3.71
CA GLN A 98 -2.86 5.69 -3.94
C GLN A 98 -2.60 4.99 -2.60
N PHE A 99 -2.92 3.69 -2.53
CA PHE A 99 -2.99 2.93 -1.27
C PHE A 99 -1.66 2.84 -0.50
N HIS A 100 -0.52 3.05 -1.17
CA HIS A 100 0.81 3.02 -0.55
C HIS A 100 1.21 4.39 0.05
N ILE A 101 0.43 5.43 -0.21
CA ILE A 101 0.69 6.77 0.33
C ILE A 101 0.09 6.85 1.74
N GLU A 102 0.94 7.15 2.71
CA GLU A 102 0.48 7.37 4.08
C GLU A 102 0.04 8.82 4.26
N CYS A 103 -1.20 9.00 4.70
CA CYS A 103 -1.72 10.32 5.01
C CYS A 103 -2.63 10.32 6.23
N LYS A 104 -2.75 11.49 6.85
CA LYS A 104 -3.68 11.73 7.98
C LYS A 104 -4.63 12.87 7.63
N VAL A 105 -5.90 12.73 8.03
CA VAL A 105 -6.85 13.84 7.94
C VAL A 105 -6.50 14.87 9.01
N VAL A 106 -6.33 16.12 8.59
CA VAL A 106 -6.00 17.24 9.47
C VAL A 106 -7.24 18.06 9.79
N GLU A 107 -8.06 18.35 8.78
CA GLU A 107 -9.26 19.17 8.96
C GLU A 107 -10.35 18.78 7.98
N LYS A 108 -11.60 18.87 8.43
CA LYS A 108 -12.81 18.68 7.64
C LYS A 108 -13.76 19.83 7.92
N ASP A 109 -14.16 20.54 6.87
CA ASP A 109 -15.21 21.53 6.92
C ASP A 109 -16.08 21.42 5.67
N LEU A 110 -17.23 22.08 5.63
CA LEU A 110 -18.12 22.03 4.48
C LEU A 110 -17.40 22.51 3.20
N ASN A 111 -17.41 21.69 2.16
CA ASN A 111 -16.67 21.92 0.92
C ASN A 111 -15.13 21.98 1.06
N PHE A 112 -14.56 21.61 2.20
CA PHE A 112 -13.13 21.65 2.45
C PHE A 112 -12.63 20.38 3.15
N LEU A 113 -11.50 19.88 2.69
CA LEU A 113 -10.83 18.72 3.28
C LEU A 113 -9.33 18.94 3.20
N MET A 114 -8.64 18.81 4.34
CA MET A 114 -7.18 18.87 4.42
C MET A 114 -6.63 17.54 4.91
N ILE A 115 -5.66 17.00 4.18
CA ILE A 115 -4.85 15.85 4.58
C ILE A 115 -3.40 16.26 4.71
N LYS A 116 -2.66 15.53 5.52
CA LYS A 116 -1.21 15.67 5.69
C LYS A 116 -0.54 14.40 5.18
N LEU A 117 0.37 14.54 4.24
CA LEU A 117 1.28 13.48 3.83
C LEU A 117 2.46 13.45 4.80
N THR A 118 2.80 12.26 5.28
CA THR A 118 4.01 12.05 6.06
C THR A 118 5.09 11.54 5.11
N SER A 119 6.04 12.39 4.77
CA SER A 119 7.26 12.02 4.04
C SER A 119 8.44 11.96 5.00
N ASN A 120 9.48 11.22 4.67
CA ASN A 120 10.66 11.02 5.53
C ASN A 120 11.38 12.32 5.94
N HIS A 121 11.08 13.46 5.31
CA HIS A 121 11.77 14.74 5.56
C HIS A 121 10.84 15.95 5.70
N ASP A 122 9.62 15.94 5.15
CA ASP A 122 8.72 17.10 5.18
C ASP A 122 7.25 16.71 5.29
N ASP A 123 6.54 17.43 6.16
CA ASP A 123 5.10 17.35 6.31
C ASP A 123 4.41 18.24 5.27
N ILE A 124 3.78 17.63 4.27
CA ILE A 124 3.07 18.36 3.20
C ILE A 124 1.56 18.30 3.47
N HIS A 125 0.91 19.45 3.51
CA HIS A 125 -0.54 19.56 3.66
C HIS A 125 -1.19 19.68 2.28
N ILE A 126 -2.16 18.82 1.98
CA ILE A 126 -2.88 18.81 0.71
C ILE A 126 -4.36 19.03 0.97
N GLY A 127 -4.87 20.11 0.41
CA GLY A 127 -6.27 20.52 0.56
C GLY A 127 -7.08 20.31 -0.71
N ALA A 128 -8.35 19.96 -0.53
CA ALA A 128 -9.37 19.99 -1.54
C ALA A 128 -10.45 21.01 -1.16
N ILE A 129 -10.82 21.90 -2.09
CA ILE A 129 -11.82 22.92 -1.84
C ILE A 129 -12.82 23.02 -3.00
N TYR A 130 -14.08 23.27 -2.66
CA TYR A 130 -15.10 23.71 -3.60
C TYR A 130 -15.75 24.99 -3.09
N VAL A 131 -15.58 26.09 -3.81
CA VAL A 131 -16.24 27.36 -3.48
C VAL A 131 -17.49 27.48 -4.36
N PRO A 132 -18.72 27.49 -3.78
CA PRO A 132 -19.93 27.65 -4.59
C PRO A 132 -19.91 28.97 -5.40
N PRO A 133 -20.59 29.02 -6.56
CA PRO A 133 -20.76 30.28 -7.29
C PRO A 133 -21.32 31.38 -6.37
N ASN A 134 -20.85 32.61 -6.55
CA ASN A 134 -21.22 33.79 -5.76
C ASN A 134 -20.90 33.72 -4.26
N SER A 135 -20.05 32.79 -3.85
CA SER A 135 -19.51 32.70 -2.48
C SER A 135 -18.05 33.14 -2.44
N LEU A 136 -17.59 33.60 -1.29
CA LEU A 136 -16.17 33.89 -1.09
C LEU A 136 -15.43 32.65 -0.60
N PRO A 137 -14.14 32.50 -0.95
CA PRO A 137 -13.29 31.48 -0.33
C PRO A 137 -13.24 31.65 1.20
N PRO A 138 -13.12 30.55 1.97
CA PRO A 138 -13.07 30.62 3.43
C PRO A 138 -11.68 31.04 3.89
N PHE A 139 -11.34 32.33 3.74
CA PHE A 139 -10.00 32.87 3.98
C PHE A 139 -9.47 32.58 5.39
N GLN A 140 -10.33 32.63 6.42
CA GLN A 140 -9.93 32.28 7.79
C GLN A 140 -9.43 30.83 7.91
N LEU A 141 -10.07 29.90 7.17
CA LEU A 141 -9.68 28.51 7.14
C LEU A 141 -8.36 28.32 6.37
N LEU A 142 -8.21 28.99 5.22
CA LEU A 142 -7.00 28.93 4.40
C LEU A 142 -5.79 29.51 5.17
N SER A 143 -5.97 30.61 5.91
CA SER A 143 -4.91 31.27 6.67
C SER A 143 -4.36 30.44 7.84
N LYS A 144 -5.07 29.41 8.31
CA LYS A 144 -4.54 28.46 9.33
C LYS A 144 -3.28 27.71 8.84
N TYR A 145 -3.08 27.61 7.54
CA TYR A 145 -1.97 26.87 6.91
C TYR A 145 -0.82 27.75 6.49
N GLN A 146 -0.88 29.08 6.76
CA GLN A 146 0.11 30.06 6.32
C GLN A 146 1.56 29.72 6.73
N ASN A 147 1.74 29.09 7.89
CA ASN A 147 3.07 28.71 8.40
C ASN A 147 3.43 27.23 8.12
N LYS A 148 2.75 26.60 7.15
CA LYS A 148 2.95 25.18 6.82
C LYS A 148 3.20 25.03 5.32
N SER A 149 3.94 24.02 4.93
CA SER A 149 3.98 23.64 3.52
C SER A 149 2.61 23.11 3.11
N PHE A 150 1.93 23.77 2.17
CA PHE A 150 0.60 23.39 1.73
C PHE A 150 0.38 23.55 0.23
N TYR A 151 -0.52 22.72 -0.29
CA TYR A 151 -1.08 22.80 -1.63
C TYR A 151 -2.58 22.60 -1.54
N ILE A 152 -3.39 23.60 -1.90
CA ILE A 152 -4.85 23.51 -1.88
C ILE A 152 -5.36 23.62 -3.31
N PHE A 153 -6.00 22.57 -3.80
CA PHE A 153 -6.56 22.50 -5.14
C PHE A 153 -8.07 22.48 -5.10
N GLY A 154 -8.70 23.13 -6.08
CA GLY A 154 -10.14 23.08 -6.14
C GLY A 154 -10.75 23.96 -7.22
N ASP A 155 -12.09 23.98 -7.24
CA ASP A 155 -12.89 24.94 -7.94
C ASP A 155 -13.18 26.13 -7.01
N PHE A 156 -12.53 27.24 -7.28
CA PHE A 156 -12.69 28.46 -6.49
C PHE A 156 -13.81 29.36 -6.99
N ASN A 157 -14.36 29.10 -8.17
CA ASN A 157 -15.33 30.00 -8.84
C ASN A 157 -14.89 31.46 -8.85
N ALA A 158 -13.59 31.70 -8.73
CA ALA A 158 -12.93 33.02 -8.68
C ALA A 158 -12.35 33.33 -10.06
N LYS A 159 -12.73 34.51 -10.62
CA LYS A 159 -12.25 34.98 -11.91
C LYS A 159 -11.46 36.26 -11.73
N HIS A 160 -10.26 36.30 -12.32
CA HIS A 160 -9.44 37.51 -12.34
C HIS A 160 -8.51 37.54 -13.54
N ILE A 161 -8.24 38.74 -14.08
CA ILE A 161 -7.35 38.93 -15.23
C ILE A 161 -5.91 38.46 -14.97
N ASN A 162 -5.44 38.53 -13.69
CA ASN A 162 -4.09 38.11 -13.31
C ASN A 162 -3.83 36.62 -13.52
N TRP A 163 -4.86 35.77 -13.62
CA TRP A 163 -4.72 34.36 -13.99
C TRP A 163 -5.49 33.97 -15.25
N GLY A 164 -5.57 34.93 -16.20
CA GLY A 164 -6.01 34.67 -17.56
C GLY A 164 -7.51 34.68 -17.80
N CYS A 165 -8.33 35.13 -16.88
CA CYS A 165 -9.75 35.34 -17.13
C CYS A 165 -10.02 36.65 -17.89
N LYS A 166 -11.09 36.70 -18.68
CA LYS A 166 -11.48 37.92 -19.45
C LYS A 166 -12.05 39.01 -18.55
N MET A 167 -12.57 38.68 -17.39
CA MET A 167 -13.19 39.60 -16.43
C MET A 167 -12.96 39.16 -15.00
N ASN A 168 -13.07 40.10 -14.08
CA ASN A 168 -13.02 39.82 -12.64
C ASN A 168 -14.42 39.57 -12.10
N ASN A 169 -14.51 38.75 -11.05
CA ASN A 169 -15.69 38.68 -10.20
C ASN A 169 -15.29 38.99 -8.74
N THR A 170 -16.27 39.18 -7.87
CA THR A 170 -16.05 39.52 -6.45
C THR A 170 -15.12 38.52 -5.77
N SER A 171 -15.34 37.21 -5.97
CA SER A 171 -14.50 36.15 -5.40
C SER A 171 -13.04 36.27 -5.87
N GLY A 172 -12.81 36.56 -7.16
CA GLY A 172 -11.48 36.73 -7.73
C GLY A 172 -10.73 37.94 -7.17
N VAL A 173 -11.42 39.08 -7.04
CA VAL A 173 -10.81 40.30 -6.43
C VAL A 173 -10.40 40.04 -4.98
N HIS A 174 -11.29 39.45 -4.18
CA HIS A 174 -10.97 39.12 -2.79
C HIS A 174 -9.83 38.08 -2.66
N LEU A 175 -9.79 37.13 -3.57
CA LEU A 175 -8.72 36.12 -3.57
C LEU A 175 -7.37 36.73 -3.94
N LEU A 176 -7.32 37.65 -4.91
CA LEU A 176 -6.10 38.39 -5.24
C LEU A 176 -5.62 39.22 -4.02
N ASN A 177 -6.49 39.98 -3.38
CA ASN A 177 -6.14 40.75 -2.19
C ASN A 177 -5.59 39.85 -1.08
N TRP A 178 -6.14 38.64 -0.93
CA TRP A 178 -5.63 37.68 0.02
C TRP A 178 -4.23 37.18 -0.38
N PHE A 179 -3.97 36.91 -1.65
CA PHE A 179 -2.63 36.55 -2.14
C PHE A 179 -1.61 37.67 -1.84
N GLU A 180 -1.95 38.91 -2.17
CA GLU A 180 -1.08 40.07 -1.93
C GLU A 180 -0.79 40.29 -0.44
N SER A 181 -1.77 40.05 0.43
CA SER A 181 -1.60 40.20 1.88
C SER A 181 -0.83 39.08 2.55
N THR A 182 -0.80 37.87 1.95
CA THR A 182 -0.23 36.67 2.54
C THR A 182 1.02 36.15 1.82
N GLY A 183 1.35 36.68 0.65
CA GLY A 183 2.45 36.21 -0.19
C GLY A 183 2.22 34.83 -0.81
N ASN A 184 0.97 34.39 -0.87
CA ASN A 184 0.62 33.13 -1.54
C ASN A 184 0.54 33.32 -3.06
N GLU A 185 0.73 32.21 -3.76
CA GLU A 185 0.75 32.15 -5.22
C GLU A 185 -0.26 31.15 -5.76
N ILE A 186 -0.66 31.38 -7.00
CA ILE A 186 -1.59 30.53 -7.74
C ILE A 186 -0.83 29.55 -8.65
N ILE A 187 -1.22 28.29 -8.60
CA ILE A 187 -0.80 27.26 -9.57
C ILE A 187 -1.93 27.16 -10.61
N ALA A 188 -1.95 28.06 -11.58
CA ALA A 188 -3.00 28.12 -12.59
C ALA A 188 -2.57 27.43 -13.89
N PRO A 189 -3.48 26.71 -14.56
CA PRO A 189 -3.25 26.26 -15.92
C PRO A 189 -3.31 27.45 -16.92
N THR A 190 -2.70 27.26 -18.07
CA THR A 190 -2.66 28.30 -19.14
C THR A 190 -3.90 28.30 -20.05
N LYS A 191 -4.78 27.29 -19.91
CA LYS A 191 -5.99 27.10 -20.69
C LYS A 191 -7.23 27.21 -19.82
N PRO A 192 -8.40 27.65 -20.38
CA PRO A 192 -9.66 27.63 -19.64
C PRO A 192 -9.99 26.27 -19.01
N THR A 193 -10.51 26.29 -17.80
CA THR A 193 -10.92 25.09 -17.06
C THR A 193 -12.43 24.85 -17.13
N SER A 194 -13.22 25.89 -17.39
CA SER A 194 -14.67 25.79 -17.58
C SER A 194 -15.03 25.67 -19.05
N LYS A 195 -15.94 24.75 -19.39
CA LYS A 195 -16.53 24.62 -20.75
C LYS A 195 -17.72 25.55 -20.99
N ARG A 196 -18.22 26.19 -19.93
CA ARG A 196 -19.33 27.15 -20.00
C ARG A 196 -18.87 28.59 -20.24
N SER A 197 -17.65 28.88 -19.81
CA SER A 197 -17.03 30.18 -19.96
C SER A 197 -15.52 29.98 -20.14
N ASP A 198 -14.87 30.74 -20.99
CA ASP A 198 -13.41 30.69 -21.18
C ASP A 198 -12.63 31.13 -19.93
N ALA A 199 -13.04 30.68 -18.75
CA ALA A 199 -12.46 31.10 -17.48
C ALA A 199 -11.60 30.00 -16.87
N ILE A 200 -10.57 30.41 -16.15
CA ILE A 200 -9.75 29.58 -15.29
C ILE A 200 -10.29 29.76 -13.88
N ILE A 201 -11.00 28.75 -13.37
CA ILE A 201 -11.65 28.75 -12.04
C ILE A 201 -11.26 27.55 -11.18
N ASP A 202 -10.64 26.54 -11.80
CA ASP A 202 -10.07 25.37 -11.14
C ASP A 202 -8.55 25.50 -11.16
N PHE A 203 -7.92 25.57 -9.99
CA PHE A 203 -6.48 25.78 -9.86
C PHE A 203 -5.97 25.34 -8.47
N GLY A 204 -4.68 25.48 -8.24
CA GLY A 204 -4.04 25.28 -6.95
C GLY A 204 -3.56 26.58 -6.32
N ILE A 205 -3.42 26.61 -5.00
CA ILE A 205 -2.77 27.70 -4.22
C ILE A 205 -1.70 27.14 -3.32
N THR A 206 -0.60 27.89 -3.16
CA THR A 206 0.59 27.52 -2.38
C THR A 206 1.39 28.76 -2.00
N HIS A 207 2.48 28.61 -1.23
CA HIS A 207 3.46 29.66 -0.98
C HIS A 207 4.42 29.89 -2.16
N ASP A 208 4.74 28.83 -2.91
CA ASP A 208 5.67 28.87 -4.04
C ASP A 208 5.13 28.01 -5.19
N ALA A 209 4.71 28.68 -6.24
CA ALA A 209 4.19 28.03 -7.46
C ALA A 209 5.29 27.73 -8.50
N LYS A 210 6.56 28.05 -8.21
CA LYS A 210 7.66 27.86 -9.13
C LYS A 210 7.90 26.38 -9.42
N GLY A 211 8.08 26.05 -10.69
CA GLY A 211 8.42 24.70 -11.13
C GLY A 211 7.24 23.73 -11.25
N TRP A 212 6.01 24.17 -10.96
CA TRP A 212 4.82 23.37 -11.24
C TRP A 212 4.52 23.32 -12.74
N ASN A 213 4.22 22.12 -13.24
CA ASN A 213 3.70 21.94 -14.60
C ASN A 213 2.20 21.63 -14.54
N THR A 214 1.44 22.24 -15.44
CA THR A 214 -0.02 22.07 -15.49
C THR A 214 -0.47 21.70 -16.90
N GLU A 215 -1.41 20.76 -17.00
CA GLU A 215 -2.00 20.33 -18.27
C GLU A 215 -3.52 20.21 -18.14
N VAL A 216 -4.24 20.93 -19.00
CA VAL A 216 -5.70 20.82 -19.09
C VAL A 216 -6.06 19.71 -20.05
N LEU A 217 -6.76 18.69 -19.55
CA LEU A 217 -7.16 17.51 -20.31
C LEU A 217 -8.50 17.72 -21.02
N THR A 218 -8.62 17.17 -22.22
CA THR A 218 -9.86 17.29 -23.02
C THR A 218 -10.85 16.16 -22.76
N GLU A 219 -10.40 15.11 -22.03
CA GLU A 219 -11.22 13.90 -21.80
C GLU A 219 -12.26 14.23 -20.75
N GLY A 220 -12.86 14.49 -20.16
CA GLY A 220 -13.93 14.67 -19.18
C GLY A 220 -15.23 15.09 -19.85
N THR A 221 -16.32 14.52 -19.38
CA THR A 221 -17.67 14.87 -19.87
C THR A 221 -18.41 15.89 -18.98
N SER A 222 -17.81 16.31 -17.82
CA SER A 222 -18.29 17.43 -16.99
C SER A 222 -18.25 18.76 -17.74
N ASP A 223 -18.86 19.80 -17.23
CA ASP A 223 -18.74 21.17 -17.73
C ASP A 223 -17.41 21.84 -17.36
N HIS A 224 -16.56 21.14 -16.59
CA HIS A 224 -15.18 21.49 -16.36
C HIS A 224 -14.24 20.53 -17.09
N PHE A 225 -13.01 20.98 -17.32
CA PHE A 225 -11.92 20.14 -17.80
C PHE A 225 -11.14 19.58 -16.62
N PRO A 226 -10.71 18.30 -16.68
CA PRO A 226 -9.74 17.78 -15.70
C PRO A 226 -8.37 18.44 -15.91
N ILE A 227 -7.61 18.60 -14.83
CA ILE A 227 -6.29 19.24 -14.86
C ILE A 227 -5.29 18.33 -14.17
N LEU A 228 -4.17 18.08 -14.83
CA LEU A 228 -3.00 17.47 -14.22
C LEU A 228 -2.06 18.54 -13.69
N PHE A 229 -1.54 18.33 -12.49
CA PHE A 229 -0.51 19.14 -11.86
C PHE A 229 0.65 18.24 -11.49
N GLN A 230 1.83 18.55 -12.00
CA GLN A 230 3.08 17.88 -11.63
C GLN A 230 3.87 18.76 -10.68
N SER A 231 4.07 18.27 -9.46
CA SER A 231 4.81 18.98 -8.41
C SER A 231 6.31 18.96 -8.69
N PRO A 232 7.04 20.07 -8.42
CA PRO A 232 8.50 20.07 -8.42
C PRO A 232 9.09 19.33 -7.21
N ILE A 233 8.33 19.15 -6.16
CA ILE A 233 8.71 18.57 -4.86
C ILE A 233 7.88 17.33 -4.55
N GLY A 234 8.36 16.55 -3.57
CA GLY A 234 7.66 15.35 -3.13
C GLY A 234 7.91 14.17 -4.06
N LYS A 235 9.06 13.53 -3.92
CA LYS A 235 9.37 12.28 -4.63
C LYS A 235 8.77 11.11 -3.89
N ILE A 236 7.83 10.42 -4.51
CA ILE A 236 7.21 9.19 -4.00
C ILE A 236 7.78 7.99 -4.75
N GLU A 237 8.03 6.92 -4.01
CA GLU A 237 8.37 5.63 -4.59
C GLU A 237 7.08 4.87 -4.89
N ASP A 238 6.94 4.39 -6.11
CA ASP A 238 5.86 3.48 -6.46
C ASP A 238 5.96 2.18 -5.65
N ALA A 239 4.82 1.62 -5.28
CA ALA A 239 4.80 0.29 -4.70
C ALA A 239 4.94 -0.77 -5.78
N TYR A 240 5.79 -1.75 -5.52
CA TYR A 240 6.00 -2.90 -6.40
C TYR A 240 5.73 -4.20 -5.64
N PHE A 241 5.22 -5.19 -6.34
CA PHE A 241 5.15 -6.54 -5.82
C PHE A 241 6.08 -7.46 -6.59
N THR A 242 6.63 -8.41 -5.88
CA THR A 242 7.56 -9.39 -6.41
C THR A 242 6.80 -10.62 -6.89
N LYS A 243 7.06 -11.05 -8.12
CA LYS A 243 6.55 -12.29 -8.70
C LYS A 243 7.71 -13.22 -8.97
N THR A 244 7.93 -14.16 -8.05
CA THR A 244 9.05 -15.11 -8.12
C THR A 244 8.69 -16.31 -8.95
N ASN A 245 9.59 -16.71 -9.85
CA ASN A 245 9.51 -17.97 -10.59
C ASN A 245 10.05 -19.11 -9.71
N TRP A 246 9.16 -19.70 -8.89
CA TRP A 246 9.53 -20.78 -7.98
C TRP A 246 9.98 -22.07 -8.66
N LYS A 247 9.62 -22.30 -9.93
CA LYS A 247 10.12 -23.44 -10.70
C LYS A 247 11.61 -23.25 -11.02
N LEU A 248 11.98 -22.05 -11.47
CA LEU A 248 13.38 -21.69 -11.74
C LEU A 248 14.21 -21.71 -10.45
N PHE A 249 13.67 -21.18 -9.36
CA PHE A 249 14.29 -21.19 -8.04
C PHE A 249 14.63 -22.61 -7.59
N LYS A 250 13.66 -23.52 -7.62
CA LYS A 250 13.87 -24.93 -7.25
C LYS A 250 14.85 -25.65 -8.17
N PHE A 251 14.74 -25.41 -9.47
CA PHE A 251 15.65 -26.00 -10.46
C PHE A 251 17.11 -25.59 -10.18
N PHE A 252 17.34 -24.31 -9.92
CA PHE A 252 18.68 -23.83 -9.63
C PHE A 252 19.23 -24.39 -8.31
N LEU A 253 18.41 -24.51 -7.28
CA LEU A 253 18.79 -25.16 -6.03
C LEU A 253 19.21 -26.62 -6.26
N LEU A 254 18.48 -27.38 -7.07
CA LEU A 254 18.87 -28.76 -7.41
C LEU A 254 20.21 -28.82 -8.12
N LEU A 255 20.49 -27.86 -9.02
CA LEU A 255 21.75 -27.78 -9.74
C LEU A 255 22.95 -27.55 -8.80
N VAL A 256 22.78 -26.76 -7.75
CA VAL A 256 23.86 -26.37 -6.83
C VAL A 256 23.86 -27.17 -5.53
N HIS A 257 23.06 -28.22 -5.43
CA HIS A 257 22.88 -29.03 -4.22
C HIS A 257 24.19 -29.61 -3.71
N GLU A 258 24.97 -30.28 -4.57
CA GLU A 258 26.23 -30.92 -4.19
C GLU A 258 27.24 -29.92 -3.58
N TYR A 259 27.28 -28.71 -4.11
CA TYR A 259 28.11 -27.65 -3.55
C TYR A 259 27.73 -27.33 -2.11
N TRP A 260 26.44 -27.18 -1.81
CA TRP A 260 25.96 -26.89 -0.47
C TRP A 260 26.19 -28.08 0.47
N MET A 261 26.01 -29.31 -0.01
CA MET A 261 26.32 -30.51 0.79
C MET A 261 27.81 -30.59 1.15
N SER A 262 28.71 -30.23 0.24
CA SER A 262 30.15 -30.22 0.52
C SER A 262 30.54 -29.19 1.59
N LEU A 263 29.82 -28.10 1.71
CA LEU A 263 30.11 -27.04 2.69
C LEU A 263 29.70 -27.41 4.12
N ILE A 264 28.75 -28.32 4.31
CA ILE A 264 28.29 -28.75 5.64
C ILE A 264 29.47 -29.26 6.50
N TYR A 265 30.41 -29.95 5.88
CA TYR A 265 31.58 -30.53 6.58
C TYR A 265 32.75 -29.56 6.74
N ASN A 266 32.70 -28.39 6.09
CA ASN A 266 33.84 -27.47 6.01
C ASN A 266 33.59 -26.13 6.76
N LEU A 267 32.36 -25.85 7.15
CA LEU A 267 31.98 -24.61 7.82
C LEU A 267 31.31 -24.91 9.16
N ASP A 268 31.49 -24.01 10.11
CA ASP A 268 30.66 -24.00 11.31
C ASP A 268 29.21 -23.66 10.98
N GLU A 269 28.29 -24.08 11.83
CA GLU A 269 26.85 -23.96 11.60
C GLU A 269 26.41 -22.52 11.38
N GLN A 270 26.86 -21.59 12.21
CA GLN A 270 26.46 -20.18 12.13
C GLN A 270 26.88 -19.54 10.81
N THR A 271 28.12 -19.80 10.37
CA THR A 271 28.64 -19.33 9.08
C THR A 271 27.89 -19.96 7.92
N PHE A 272 27.64 -21.28 7.97
CA PHE A 272 26.87 -21.97 6.95
C PHE A 272 25.47 -21.38 6.79
N PHE A 273 24.69 -21.25 7.87
CA PHE A 273 23.33 -20.75 7.81
C PHE A 273 23.25 -19.29 7.39
N SER A 274 24.17 -18.45 7.84
CA SER A 274 24.27 -17.06 7.41
C SER A 274 24.49 -16.95 5.90
N LEU A 275 25.43 -17.73 5.38
CA LEU A 275 25.75 -17.77 3.96
C LEU A 275 24.59 -18.36 3.13
N PHE A 276 24.00 -19.45 3.59
CA PHE A 276 22.89 -20.11 2.91
C PHE A 276 21.61 -19.25 2.89
N SER A 277 21.27 -18.61 3.99
CA SER A 277 20.14 -17.68 4.07
C SER A 277 20.33 -16.48 3.14
N SER A 278 21.55 -15.90 3.11
CA SER A 278 21.87 -14.81 2.20
C SER A 278 21.76 -15.25 0.73
N PHE A 279 22.20 -16.46 0.41
CA PHE A 279 22.08 -17.04 -0.91
C PHE A 279 20.62 -17.28 -1.31
N LEU A 280 19.79 -17.89 -0.45
CA LEU A 280 18.38 -18.10 -0.72
C LEU A 280 17.63 -16.80 -1.00
N SER A 281 17.91 -15.76 -0.22
CA SER A 281 17.33 -14.44 -0.43
C SER A 281 17.76 -13.84 -1.78
N SER A 282 19.05 -13.90 -2.11
CA SER A 282 19.58 -13.37 -3.37
C SER A 282 19.09 -14.15 -4.59
N LEU A 283 19.02 -15.47 -4.48
CA LEU A 283 18.45 -16.35 -5.52
C LEU A 283 16.97 -16.07 -5.77
N ARG A 284 16.19 -15.85 -4.70
CA ARG A 284 14.77 -15.44 -4.84
C ARG A 284 14.68 -14.17 -5.66
N ASP A 285 15.49 -13.18 -5.34
CA ASP A 285 15.45 -11.89 -6.02
C ASP A 285 15.87 -12.03 -7.50
N LYS A 286 16.91 -12.79 -7.80
CA LYS A 286 17.33 -13.10 -9.18
C LYS A 286 16.26 -13.87 -9.98
N CYS A 287 15.46 -14.70 -9.30
CA CYS A 287 14.33 -15.42 -9.90
C CYS A 287 13.03 -14.61 -9.93
N SER A 288 13.06 -13.32 -9.57
CA SER A 288 11.87 -12.49 -9.40
C SER A 288 11.80 -11.39 -10.44
N ILE A 289 10.59 -11.12 -10.91
CA ILE A 289 10.24 -9.90 -11.63
C ILE A 289 9.46 -8.97 -10.72
N TYR A 290 9.58 -7.68 -10.94
CA TYR A 290 8.91 -6.64 -10.17
C TYR A 290 7.82 -6.02 -11.03
N GLU A 291 6.57 -6.07 -10.56
CA GLU A 291 5.42 -5.46 -11.22
C GLU A 291 4.92 -4.28 -10.38
N ASN A 292 4.61 -3.15 -11.03
CA ASN A 292 4.08 -1.97 -10.34
C ASN A 292 2.72 -2.33 -9.70
N ALA A 293 2.63 -2.18 -8.36
CA ALA A 293 1.44 -2.50 -7.58
C ALA A 293 0.42 -1.35 -7.56
N THR A 294 0.85 -0.14 -7.91
CA THR A 294 0.01 1.06 -7.85
C THR A 294 -0.84 1.27 -9.08
N LYS A 295 -0.51 0.56 -10.18
CA LYS A 295 -1.21 0.74 -11.46
C LYS A 295 -2.71 0.50 -11.33
N TYR A 296 -3.48 1.56 -11.46
CA TYR A 296 -4.93 1.50 -11.49
C TYR A 296 -5.41 0.77 -12.75
N ARG A 297 -6.40 -0.09 -12.57
CA ARG A 297 -7.11 -0.73 -13.68
C ARG A 297 -8.60 -0.52 -13.46
N ALA A 298 -9.25 0.13 -14.40
CA ALA A 298 -10.69 0.32 -14.34
C ALA A 298 -11.41 -1.04 -14.14
N PRO A 299 -12.45 -1.08 -13.30
CA PRO A 299 -13.20 -2.31 -13.04
C PRO A 299 -13.97 -2.82 -14.26
N TRP A 300 -14.21 -1.94 -15.24
CA TRP A 300 -14.82 -2.25 -16.53
C TRP A 300 -13.77 -2.25 -17.65
N PRO A 301 -13.99 -3.02 -18.72
CA PRO A 301 -13.13 -2.95 -19.89
C PRO A 301 -13.21 -1.55 -20.54
N PRO A 302 -12.14 -1.09 -21.21
CA PRO A 302 -12.08 0.25 -21.79
C PRO A 302 -13.28 0.59 -22.69
N GLU A 303 -13.75 -0.37 -23.49
CA GLU A 303 -14.90 -0.20 -24.40
C GLU A 303 -16.18 0.14 -23.64
N LEU A 304 -16.42 -0.54 -22.51
CA LEU A 304 -17.60 -0.29 -21.69
C LEU A 304 -17.52 1.06 -20.97
N VAL A 305 -16.32 1.48 -20.56
CA VAL A 305 -16.06 2.82 -19.99
C VAL A 305 -16.35 3.91 -21.03
N LEU A 306 -15.84 3.73 -22.26
CA LEU A 306 -16.07 4.68 -23.36
C LEU A 306 -17.55 4.77 -23.74
N LEU A 307 -18.25 3.64 -23.74
CA LEU A 307 -19.68 3.61 -24.02
C LEU A 307 -20.48 4.33 -22.92
N ALA A 308 -20.13 4.14 -21.65
CA ALA A 308 -20.74 4.87 -20.53
C ALA A 308 -20.57 6.40 -20.67
N ARG A 309 -19.38 6.84 -21.09
CA ARG A 309 -19.10 8.27 -21.40
C ARG A 309 -19.97 8.77 -22.55
N SER A 310 -20.11 7.99 -23.61
CA SER A 310 -20.94 8.34 -24.77
C SER A 310 -22.42 8.50 -24.36
N VAL A 311 -22.95 7.60 -23.55
CA VAL A 311 -24.30 7.69 -22.96
C VAL A 311 -24.45 8.98 -22.15
N ASN A 312 -23.48 9.30 -21.28
CA ASN A 312 -23.53 10.52 -20.48
C ASN A 312 -23.47 11.80 -21.33
N LYS A 313 -22.62 11.80 -22.37
CA LYS A 313 -22.54 12.91 -23.35
C LYS A 313 -23.86 13.11 -24.08
N ALA A 314 -24.47 12.05 -24.57
CA ALA A 314 -25.77 12.09 -25.26
C ALA A 314 -26.88 12.59 -24.32
N LYS A 315 -26.93 12.11 -23.07
CA LYS A 315 -27.91 12.55 -22.05
C LYS A 315 -27.81 14.05 -21.79
N ARG A 316 -26.59 14.61 -21.72
CA ARG A 316 -26.40 16.06 -21.54
C ARG A 316 -26.81 16.86 -22.77
N SER A 317 -26.46 16.35 -23.97
CA SER A 317 -26.90 16.98 -25.21
C SER A 317 -28.42 17.10 -25.29
N TYR A 318 -29.14 16.02 -24.90
CA TYR A 318 -30.59 16.06 -24.81
C TYR A 318 -31.09 17.02 -23.71
N ARG A 319 -30.48 17.06 -22.52
CA ARG A 319 -30.89 18.00 -21.47
C ARG A 319 -30.74 19.47 -21.84
N ARG A 320 -29.71 19.82 -22.64
CA ARG A 320 -29.49 21.19 -23.14
C ARG A 320 -30.45 21.58 -24.24
N ASN A 321 -30.81 20.63 -25.08
CA ASN A 321 -31.70 20.87 -26.24
C ASN A 321 -32.60 19.63 -26.41
N LYS A 322 -33.83 19.72 -25.90
CA LYS A 322 -34.84 18.64 -25.83
C LYS A 322 -35.47 18.41 -27.22
N THR A 323 -34.75 17.79 -28.15
CA THR A 323 -35.29 17.35 -29.44
C THR A 323 -35.49 15.83 -29.42
N ASP A 324 -36.48 15.33 -30.16
CA ASP A 324 -36.77 13.89 -30.26
C ASP A 324 -35.58 13.11 -30.84
N THR A 325 -34.88 13.68 -31.81
CA THR A 325 -33.67 13.06 -32.37
C THR A 325 -32.59 12.83 -31.33
N LYS A 326 -32.35 13.81 -30.44
CA LYS A 326 -31.39 13.64 -29.32
C LYS A 326 -31.87 12.69 -28.25
N LEU A 327 -33.18 12.62 -28.03
CA LEU A 327 -33.77 11.66 -27.13
C LEU A 327 -33.55 10.23 -27.64
N GLN A 328 -33.89 9.97 -28.91
CA GLN A 328 -33.73 8.66 -29.52
C GLN A 328 -32.25 8.22 -29.54
N TYR A 329 -31.35 9.13 -29.89
CA TYR A 329 -29.89 8.84 -29.82
C TYR A 329 -29.42 8.50 -28.42
N TYR A 330 -29.86 9.24 -27.40
CA TYR A 330 -29.56 8.90 -26.00
C TYR A 330 -30.11 7.53 -25.59
N LEU A 331 -31.36 7.24 -25.95
CA LEU A 331 -32.02 5.97 -25.60
C LEU A 331 -31.32 4.79 -26.27
N SER A 332 -30.97 4.88 -27.54
CA SER A 332 -30.25 3.82 -28.26
C SER A 332 -28.89 3.53 -27.65
N LEU A 333 -28.08 4.54 -27.33
CA LEU A 333 -26.80 4.33 -26.65
C LEU A 333 -26.97 3.74 -25.24
N LYS A 334 -28.01 4.14 -24.51
CA LYS A 334 -28.33 3.60 -23.18
C LYS A 334 -28.70 2.12 -23.26
N GLU A 335 -29.45 1.71 -24.24
CA GLU A 335 -29.82 0.32 -24.46
C GLU A 335 -28.59 -0.54 -24.76
N ILE A 336 -27.74 -0.11 -25.69
CA ILE A 336 -26.47 -0.78 -26.02
C ILE A 336 -25.59 -0.90 -24.77
N PHE A 337 -25.50 0.15 -23.95
CA PHE A 337 -24.72 0.12 -22.71
C PHE A 337 -25.27 -0.89 -21.70
N ILE A 338 -26.58 -0.95 -21.51
CA ILE A 338 -27.22 -1.90 -20.61
C ILE A 338 -26.95 -3.34 -21.06
N ASP A 339 -27.11 -3.61 -22.35
CA ASP A 339 -26.85 -4.94 -22.91
C ASP A 339 -25.38 -5.36 -22.72
N GLN A 340 -24.43 -4.55 -23.16
CA GLN A 340 -23.01 -4.88 -23.01
C GLN A 340 -22.58 -5.00 -21.55
N ARG A 341 -23.10 -4.16 -20.66
CA ARG A 341 -22.83 -4.27 -19.22
C ARG A 341 -23.36 -5.57 -18.64
N THR A 342 -24.58 -5.96 -19.03
CA THR A 342 -25.21 -7.19 -18.58
C THR A 342 -24.42 -8.42 -19.04
N LYS A 343 -24.01 -8.44 -20.31
CA LYS A 343 -23.15 -9.48 -20.88
C LYS A 343 -21.83 -9.58 -20.12
N PHE A 344 -21.13 -8.47 -19.88
CA PHE A 344 -19.90 -8.43 -19.14
C PHE A 344 -20.04 -8.95 -17.69
N LEU A 345 -21.11 -8.58 -16.99
CA LEU A 345 -21.38 -9.04 -15.63
C LEU A 345 -21.67 -10.54 -15.61
N TYR A 346 -22.39 -11.05 -16.62
CA TYR A 346 -22.67 -12.47 -16.78
C TYR A 346 -21.37 -13.25 -17.02
N GLU A 347 -20.54 -12.83 -17.95
CA GLU A 347 -19.25 -13.46 -18.25
C GLU A 347 -18.33 -13.49 -17.02
N LYS A 348 -18.25 -12.39 -16.27
CA LYS A 348 -17.50 -12.34 -15.01
C LYS A 348 -18.05 -13.32 -13.97
N ARG A 349 -19.37 -13.48 -13.88
CA ARG A 349 -20.00 -14.44 -12.98
C ARG A 349 -19.65 -15.87 -13.40
N GLU A 350 -19.78 -16.18 -14.67
CA GLU A 350 -19.41 -17.48 -15.24
C GLU A 350 -17.93 -17.84 -14.99
N GLN A 351 -17.02 -16.91 -15.23
CA GLN A 351 -15.59 -17.09 -14.92
C GLN A 351 -15.36 -17.42 -13.45
N LYS A 352 -16.07 -16.74 -12.53
CA LYS A 352 -15.98 -17.03 -11.09
C LYS A 352 -16.53 -18.41 -10.75
N VAL A 353 -17.67 -18.79 -11.30
CA VAL A 353 -18.26 -20.11 -11.07
C VAL A 353 -17.34 -21.22 -11.59
N LYS A 354 -16.78 -21.07 -12.80
CA LYS A 354 -15.78 -21.99 -13.36
C LYS A 354 -14.55 -22.09 -12.48
N TRP A 355 -14.04 -20.96 -11.98
CA TRP A 355 -12.88 -20.93 -11.08
C TRP A 355 -13.14 -21.72 -9.78
N ILE A 356 -14.32 -21.56 -9.18
CA ILE A 356 -14.74 -22.32 -7.98
C ILE A 356 -14.89 -23.81 -8.30
N ALA A 357 -15.49 -24.16 -9.43
CA ALA A 357 -15.70 -25.54 -9.87
C ALA A 357 -14.41 -26.31 -10.12
N HIS A 358 -13.30 -25.62 -10.46
CA HIS A 358 -11.99 -26.22 -10.65
C HIS A 358 -11.23 -26.48 -9.31
N GLY A 359 -11.94 -26.61 -8.21
CA GLY A 359 -11.38 -27.02 -6.91
C GLY A 359 -10.66 -25.91 -6.13
N HIS A 360 -10.84 -24.65 -6.51
CA HIS A 360 -10.29 -23.55 -5.72
C HIS A 360 -11.11 -23.33 -4.45
N ASN A 361 -10.40 -23.04 -3.36
CA ASN A 361 -11.00 -22.90 -2.05
C ASN A 361 -12.03 -21.74 -2.01
N LEU A 362 -13.31 -22.09 -1.90
CA LEU A 362 -14.44 -21.15 -1.79
C LEU A 362 -14.21 -20.11 -0.68
N TRP A 363 -13.51 -20.50 0.39
CA TRP A 363 -13.20 -19.63 1.51
C TRP A 363 -12.29 -18.45 1.13
N LYS A 364 -11.35 -18.63 0.20
CA LYS A 364 -10.54 -17.52 -0.32
C LYS A 364 -11.40 -16.45 -0.98
N PHE A 365 -12.53 -16.85 -1.56
CA PHE A 365 -13.47 -15.95 -2.21
C PHE A 365 -14.41 -15.26 -1.20
N ALA A 366 -14.90 -16.01 -0.23
CA ALA A 366 -15.83 -15.51 0.79
C ALA A 366 -15.13 -14.69 1.88
N LYS A 367 -13.88 -15.01 2.23
CA LYS A 367 -13.10 -14.36 3.29
C LYS A 367 -13.09 -12.82 3.24
N PRO A 368 -12.94 -12.15 2.07
CA PRO A 368 -13.00 -10.68 2.03
C PRO A 368 -14.33 -10.08 2.48
N SER A 369 -15.44 -10.85 2.36
CA SER A 369 -16.78 -10.43 2.81
C SER A 369 -16.96 -10.56 4.32
N PHE A 370 -16.11 -11.35 4.97
CA PHE A 370 -16.11 -11.57 6.41
C PHE A 370 -14.93 -10.89 7.11
N HIS A 371 -14.34 -9.88 6.49
CA HIS A 371 -13.28 -9.11 7.15
C HIS A 371 -13.84 -8.51 8.44
N VAL A 372 -13.39 -9.05 9.55
CA VAL A 372 -13.51 -8.38 10.84
C VAL A 372 -12.79 -7.04 10.70
N TYR A 373 -13.47 -5.95 11.02
CA TYR A 373 -12.87 -4.64 11.10
C TYR A 373 -11.66 -4.73 12.05
N SER A 374 -10.48 -4.67 11.49
CA SER A 374 -9.25 -4.49 12.25
C SER A 374 -8.94 -2.99 12.21
N PRO A 375 -9.11 -2.27 13.33
CA PRO A 375 -8.74 -0.86 13.37
C PRO A 375 -7.26 -0.73 13.02
N GLN A 376 -6.93 0.33 12.32
CA GLN A 376 -5.52 0.65 12.06
C GLN A 376 -4.78 0.73 13.40
N PHE A 377 -3.55 0.22 13.43
CA PHE A 377 -2.68 0.34 14.60
C PHE A 377 -2.52 1.83 14.95
N LYS A 378 -3.02 2.18 16.13
CA LYS A 378 -3.06 3.58 16.59
C LYS A 378 -1.85 3.98 17.43
N GLY A 379 -0.89 3.08 17.63
CA GLY A 379 0.24 3.26 18.52
C GLY A 379 0.14 2.43 19.80
N ILE A 380 1.18 2.50 20.63
CA ILE A 380 1.23 1.88 21.95
C ILE A 380 0.88 2.93 23.00
N LYS A 381 0.00 2.56 23.94
CA LYS A 381 -0.33 3.41 25.07
C LYS A 381 0.75 3.25 26.15
N ASN A 382 1.44 4.34 26.47
CA ASN A 382 2.39 4.41 27.56
C ASN A 382 1.91 5.47 28.58
N GLY A 383 1.36 5.04 29.71
CA GLY A 383 0.67 5.94 30.63
C GLY A 383 -0.55 6.61 30.00
N SER A 384 -0.55 7.94 29.91
CA SER A 384 -1.61 8.76 29.28
C SER A 384 -1.35 9.07 27.80
N GLU A 385 -0.16 8.78 27.28
CA GLU A 385 0.28 9.13 25.92
C GLU A 385 0.15 7.95 24.96
N ILE A 386 -0.24 8.25 23.70
CA ILE A 386 -0.26 7.26 22.62
C ILE A 386 0.95 7.52 21.72
N ILE A 387 1.91 6.60 21.74
CA ILE A 387 3.15 6.68 20.96
C ILE A 387 2.95 5.98 19.63
N THR A 388 3.17 6.73 18.54
CA THR A 388 2.98 6.24 17.15
C THR A 388 4.30 6.14 16.38
N GLU A 389 5.39 6.66 16.93
CA GLU A 389 6.72 6.65 16.31
C GLU A 389 7.36 5.26 16.48
N ASN A 390 7.74 4.63 15.36
CA ASN A 390 8.22 3.25 15.35
C ASN A 390 9.47 3.04 16.21
N THR A 391 10.43 3.98 16.21
CA THR A 391 11.65 3.90 17.01
C THR A 391 11.34 3.88 18.49
N LYS A 392 10.52 4.80 18.96
CA LYS A 392 10.09 4.85 20.37
C LYS A 392 9.27 3.63 20.78
N ILE A 393 8.45 3.10 19.87
CA ILE A 393 7.70 1.85 20.12
C ILE A 393 8.65 0.69 20.35
N VAL A 394 9.68 0.55 19.51
CA VAL A 394 10.70 -0.51 19.64
C VAL A 394 11.45 -0.38 20.96
N GLU A 395 11.88 0.83 21.34
CA GLU A 395 12.57 1.09 22.62
C GLU A 395 11.71 0.73 23.84
N ILE A 396 10.42 1.13 23.82
CA ILE A 396 9.50 0.80 24.92
C ILE A 396 9.29 -0.70 25.03
N LEU A 397 9.14 -1.40 23.91
CA LEU A 397 8.98 -2.85 23.92
C LEU A 397 10.28 -3.54 24.35
N ALA A 398 11.45 -3.09 23.90
CA ALA A 398 12.73 -3.63 24.33
C ALA A 398 12.91 -3.49 25.84
N ASN A 399 12.72 -2.30 26.41
CA ASN A 399 12.80 -2.05 27.84
C ASN A 399 11.77 -2.86 28.65
N TYR A 400 10.56 -3.05 28.10
CA TYR A 400 9.54 -3.89 28.74
C TYR A 400 9.98 -5.35 28.81
N PHE A 401 10.46 -5.89 27.69
CA PHE A 401 10.89 -7.29 27.65
C PHE A 401 12.19 -7.51 28.42
N GLU A 402 13.13 -6.56 28.42
CA GLU A 402 14.34 -6.63 29.24
C GLU A 402 13.98 -6.78 30.72
N LYS A 403 13.07 -5.94 31.24
CA LYS A 403 12.57 -6.06 32.62
C LYS A 403 11.80 -7.37 32.84
N HIS A 404 11.03 -7.83 31.85
CA HIS A 404 10.21 -9.03 31.97
C HIS A 404 11.07 -10.30 32.03
N PHE A 405 12.20 -10.32 31.32
CA PHE A 405 13.14 -11.45 31.31
C PHE A 405 14.33 -11.24 32.25
N HIS A 406 14.33 -10.16 33.03
CA HIS A 406 15.32 -10.00 34.08
C HIS A 406 15.15 -11.10 35.13
N GLU A 407 16.26 -11.55 35.71
CA GLU A 407 16.23 -12.56 36.75
C GLU A 407 15.31 -12.10 37.88
N PRO A 408 14.31 -12.91 38.29
CA PRO A 408 13.38 -12.51 39.33
C PRO A 408 14.09 -12.37 40.66
N GLU A 409 13.72 -11.36 41.43
CA GLU A 409 14.17 -11.26 42.83
C GLU A 409 13.60 -12.43 43.65
N TYR A 410 14.47 -13.27 44.14
CA TYR A 410 14.06 -14.42 44.95
C TYR A 410 13.79 -13.97 46.39
N ASP A 411 12.64 -14.33 46.91
CA ASP A 411 12.36 -14.17 48.33
C ASP A 411 13.09 -15.24 49.15
N LYS A 412 14.23 -14.84 49.72
CA LYS A 412 15.09 -15.74 50.54
C LYS A 412 14.43 -16.18 51.85
N SER A 413 13.30 -15.62 52.24
CA SER A 413 12.52 -16.05 53.41
C SER A 413 11.49 -17.12 53.04
N ASN A 414 11.21 -17.35 51.76
CA ASN A 414 10.24 -18.32 51.29
C ASN A 414 10.93 -19.68 51.03
N SER A 415 10.57 -20.69 51.82
CA SER A 415 11.13 -22.04 51.70
C SER A 415 10.88 -22.71 50.34
N GLU A 416 9.75 -22.42 49.68
CA GLU A 416 9.44 -22.93 48.33
C GLU A 416 10.35 -22.34 47.27
N HIS A 417 10.68 -21.03 47.38
CA HIS A 417 11.65 -20.41 46.50
C HIS A 417 13.06 -20.98 46.66
N LEU A 418 13.51 -21.21 47.91
CA LEU A 418 14.81 -21.83 48.18
C LEU A 418 14.88 -23.25 47.62
N LEU A 419 13.82 -24.04 47.81
CA LEU A 419 13.74 -25.38 47.26
C LEU A 419 13.74 -25.39 45.72
N ALA A 420 13.08 -24.42 45.09
CA ALA A 420 13.08 -24.27 43.62
C ALA A 420 14.49 -23.95 43.10
N ILE A 421 15.21 -23.03 43.77
CA ILE A 421 16.60 -22.67 43.44
C ILE A 421 17.52 -23.90 43.61
N GLU A 422 17.38 -24.60 44.69
CA GLU A 422 18.17 -25.80 44.94
C GLU A 422 17.96 -26.86 43.86
N ARG A 423 16.69 -27.14 43.50
CA ARG A 423 16.36 -28.08 42.41
C ARG A 423 16.86 -27.59 41.05
N PHE A 424 16.79 -26.30 40.78
CA PHE A 424 17.33 -25.72 39.56
C PHE A 424 18.85 -25.93 39.47
N ASN A 425 19.58 -25.66 40.56
CA ASN A 425 21.02 -25.87 40.60
C ASN A 425 21.40 -27.36 40.49
N GLN A 426 20.54 -28.28 41.00
CA GLN A 426 20.74 -29.72 40.84
C GLN A 426 20.62 -30.21 39.40
N ILE A 427 19.91 -29.46 38.49
CA ILE A 427 19.77 -29.82 37.08
C ILE A 427 21.15 -29.85 36.40
N GLU A 428 22.07 -28.94 36.77
CA GLU A 428 23.43 -28.89 36.20
C GLU A 428 24.24 -30.16 36.52
N TYR A 429 23.93 -30.85 37.61
CA TYR A 429 24.62 -32.10 38.04
C TYR A 429 23.89 -33.37 37.58
N THR A 430 22.76 -33.22 36.89
CA THR A 430 22.04 -34.38 36.35
C THR A 430 22.82 -34.92 35.15
N PRO A 431 23.14 -36.21 35.08
CA PRO A 431 23.82 -36.76 33.93
C PRO A 431 23.07 -36.49 32.65
N ASN A 432 23.74 -35.88 31.68
CA ASN A 432 23.17 -35.68 30.35
C ASN A 432 22.94 -37.05 29.71
N MET A 433 21.70 -37.40 29.45
CA MET A 433 21.40 -38.53 28.57
C MET A 433 21.78 -38.16 27.13
N PRO A 434 22.51 -39.02 26.41
CA PRO A 434 22.79 -38.77 25.01
C PRO A 434 21.47 -38.65 24.25
N LEU A 435 21.29 -37.53 23.56
CA LEU A 435 20.13 -37.35 22.69
C LEU A 435 20.23 -38.31 21.51
N GLU A 436 19.14 -39.01 21.21
CA GLU A 436 19.08 -39.81 20.00
C GLU A 436 19.21 -38.90 18.77
N PRO A 437 19.98 -39.31 17.75
CA PRO A 437 20.10 -38.55 16.51
C PRO A 437 18.74 -38.35 15.86
N ILE A 438 18.46 -37.12 15.40
CA ILE A 438 17.24 -36.81 14.70
C ILE A 438 17.24 -37.56 13.36
N THR A 439 16.20 -38.33 13.10
CA THR A 439 16.06 -39.10 11.88
C THR A 439 15.47 -38.25 10.72
N MET A 440 15.80 -38.61 9.48
CA MET A 440 15.21 -37.98 8.29
C MET A 440 13.68 -38.08 8.29
N ASN A 441 13.11 -39.18 8.79
CA ASN A 441 11.66 -39.35 8.87
C ASN A 441 10.99 -38.33 9.80
N GLU A 442 11.60 -38.05 10.94
CA GLU A 442 11.11 -37.03 11.87
C GLU A 442 11.16 -35.66 11.24
N VAL A 443 12.28 -35.31 10.60
CA VAL A 443 12.41 -34.03 9.88
C VAL A 443 11.35 -33.90 8.81
N GLN A 444 11.10 -34.95 7.99
CA GLN A 444 10.07 -34.93 6.95
C GLN A 444 8.65 -34.76 7.53
N LEU A 445 8.34 -35.41 8.64
CA LEU A 445 7.04 -35.30 9.31
C LEU A 445 6.81 -33.87 9.83
N GLU A 446 7.79 -33.29 10.50
CA GLU A 446 7.68 -31.92 10.99
C GLU A 446 7.71 -30.88 9.85
N TRP A 447 8.50 -31.13 8.81
CA TRP A 447 8.51 -30.30 7.61
C TRP A 447 7.13 -30.24 6.93
N LYS A 448 6.39 -31.35 6.89
CA LYS A 448 5.02 -31.37 6.36
C LYS A 448 4.07 -30.48 7.19
N LYS A 449 4.22 -30.43 8.51
CA LYS A 449 3.43 -29.60 9.42
C LYS A 449 3.84 -28.13 9.40
N PHE A 450 5.06 -27.81 8.97
CA PHE A 450 5.62 -26.47 8.95
C PHE A 450 4.79 -25.50 8.09
N LYS A 451 4.32 -24.39 8.69
CA LYS A 451 3.45 -23.41 8.03
C LYS A 451 4.25 -22.34 7.28
N PRO A 452 4.03 -22.14 5.98
CA PRO A 452 4.78 -21.18 5.18
C PRO A 452 4.35 -19.73 5.45
N LYS A 453 4.90 -19.09 6.49
CA LYS A 453 4.70 -17.68 6.78
C LYS A 453 5.57 -16.82 5.86
N LYS A 454 5.06 -15.62 5.49
CA LYS A 454 5.73 -14.71 4.56
C LYS A 454 6.55 -13.60 5.25
N SER A 455 6.46 -13.47 6.58
CA SER A 455 7.32 -12.56 7.34
C SER A 455 8.78 -12.95 7.15
N SER A 456 9.61 -11.98 6.80
CA SER A 456 11.04 -12.19 6.55
C SER A 456 11.87 -11.80 7.77
N ASP A 457 13.01 -12.45 7.92
CA ASP A 457 14.06 -12.06 8.85
C ASP A 457 14.88 -10.85 8.32
N SER A 458 15.94 -10.47 9.04
CA SER A 458 16.82 -9.36 8.68
C SER A 458 17.60 -9.56 7.37
N VAL A 459 17.80 -10.80 6.94
CA VAL A 459 18.48 -11.14 5.66
C VAL A 459 17.51 -11.38 4.51
N GLY A 460 16.19 -11.28 4.76
CA GLY A 460 15.14 -11.42 3.75
C GLY A 460 14.68 -12.85 3.51
N THR A 461 15.08 -13.81 4.37
CA THR A 461 14.58 -15.19 4.34
C THR A 461 13.27 -15.30 5.11
N SER A 462 12.42 -16.23 4.73
CA SER A 462 11.13 -16.47 5.37
C SER A 462 10.77 -17.94 5.35
N ALA A 463 9.92 -18.37 6.28
CA ALA A 463 9.38 -19.73 6.31
C ALA A 463 8.75 -20.15 4.96
N PHE A 464 8.21 -19.19 4.22
CA PHE A 464 7.68 -19.44 2.88
C PHE A 464 8.78 -19.81 1.87
N ILE A 465 9.93 -19.13 1.90
CA ILE A 465 11.08 -19.43 1.04
C ILE A 465 11.65 -20.79 1.40
N LEU A 466 11.83 -21.07 2.68
CA LEU A 466 12.31 -22.38 3.15
C LEU A 466 11.40 -23.52 2.68
N LYS A 467 10.08 -23.33 2.69
CA LYS A 467 9.12 -24.32 2.16
C LYS A 467 9.22 -24.56 0.64
N GLN A 468 9.99 -23.73 -0.08
CA GLN A 468 10.30 -23.94 -1.48
C GLN A 468 11.58 -24.79 -1.69
N LEU A 469 12.31 -25.12 -0.63
CA LEU A 469 13.48 -26.00 -0.74
C LEU A 469 13.08 -27.37 -1.29
N PRO A 470 13.86 -27.95 -2.23
CA PRO A 470 13.75 -29.34 -2.60
C PRO A 470 13.98 -30.29 -1.40
N GLU A 471 13.37 -31.45 -1.38
CA GLU A 471 13.46 -32.42 -0.28
C GLU A 471 14.92 -32.84 0.04
N GLN A 472 15.79 -32.87 -0.97
CA GLN A 472 17.21 -33.17 -0.80
C GLN A 472 17.91 -32.25 0.20
N TYR A 473 17.44 -31.00 0.33
CA TYR A 473 17.98 -30.04 1.29
C TYR A 473 17.60 -30.33 2.75
N LEU A 474 16.63 -31.21 3.01
CA LEU A 474 16.27 -31.60 4.38
C LEU A 474 17.40 -32.35 5.08
N GLY A 475 18.34 -32.96 4.31
CA GLY A 475 19.56 -33.53 4.85
C GLY A 475 20.42 -32.54 5.62
N ILE A 476 20.42 -31.26 5.26
CA ILE A 476 21.12 -30.21 6.03
C ILE A 476 20.60 -30.16 7.47
N ILE A 477 19.29 -30.29 7.64
CA ILE A 477 18.63 -30.22 8.95
C ILE A 477 18.99 -31.44 9.80
N THR A 478 19.09 -32.63 9.21
CA THR A 478 19.48 -33.85 9.95
C THR A 478 20.94 -33.84 10.34
N THR A 479 21.82 -33.26 9.54
CA THR A 479 23.27 -33.23 9.81
C THR A 479 23.63 -32.28 10.92
N PHE A 480 23.01 -31.09 10.95
CA PHE A 480 23.23 -30.10 12.02
C PHE A 480 22.29 -30.29 13.24
N GLY A 481 21.37 -31.20 13.18
CA GLY A 481 20.20 -31.24 14.05
C GLY A 481 20.42 -31.89 15.44
N SER A 482 21.61 -32.37 15.77
CA SER A 482 21.79 -33.10 17.02
C SER A 482 22.02 -32.23 18.27
N GLU A 483 22.52 -31.00 18.14
CA GLU A 483 22.77 -30.12 19.30
C GLU A 483 22.11 -28.74 19.25
N LYS A 484 21.81 -28.20 18.08
CA LYS A 484 21.32 -26.81 17.93
C LYS A 484 20.09 -26.63 17.03
N PHE A 485 19.41 -27.69 16.69
CA PHE A 485 18.13 -27.60 15.93
C PHE A 485 17.10 -26.68 16.63
N TYR A 486 17.22 -26.56 17.94
CA TYR A 486 16.37 -25.64 18.72
C TYR A 486 16.63 -24.19 18.43
N GLU A 487 17.88 -23.76 18.23
CA GLU A 487 18.17 -22.37 17.84
C GLU A 487 17.66 -22.06 16.44
N LEU A 488 17.82 -22.99 15.50
CA LEU A 488 17.26 -22.84 14.14
C LEU A 488 15.73 -22.88 14.14
N TYR A 489 15.14 -23.80 14.91
CA TYR A 489 13.70 -23.89 15.10
C TYR A 489 13.16 -22.65 15.80
N PHE A 490 13.86 -22.15 16.81
CA PHE A 490 13.57 -20.90 17.50
C PHE A 490 13.77 -19.69 16.59
N ALA A 491 14.85 -19.58 15.84
CA ALA A 491 15.07 -18.49 14.88
C ALA A 491 14.06 -18.50 13.72
N LEU A 492 13.67 -19.67 13.26
CA LEU A 492 12.69 -19.84 12.16
C LEU A 492 11.23 -19.80 12.62
N CYS A 493 10.94 -20.16 13.86
CA CYS A 493 9.58 -20.25 14.40
C CYS A 493 9.18 -19.10 15.34
N LEU A 494 10.13 -18.41 15.96
CA LEU A 494 9.88 -17.35 16.95
C LEU A 494 9.77 -15.94 16.38
N MET A 495 9.75 -15.76 15.08
CA MET A 495 9.12 -14.55 14.56
C MET A 495 7.67 -14.50 15.05
N PRO A 496 7.15 -13.34 15.48
CA PRO A 496 6.06 -13.21 16.44
C PRO A 496 4.77 -13.90 16.00
N THR A 497 4.66 -15.15 16.38
CA THR A 497 3.38 -15.84 16.36
C THR A 497 2.94 -16.00 17.79
N ARG A 498 1.75 -15.53 18.09
CA ARG A 498 1.01 -15.94 19.28
C ARG A 498 0.98 -17.47 19.35
N ILE A 499 2.02 -18.07 19.90
CA ILE A 499 1.95 -19.43 20.40
C ILE A 499 1.22 -19.26 21.74
N PRO A 500 0.06 -19.89 21.96
CA PRO A 500 -0.52 -19.94 23.29
C PRO A 500 0.54 -20.50 24.23
N TYR A 501 0.73 -19.84 25.36
CA TYR A 501 1.70 -20.20 26.42
C TYR A 501 1.61 -21.68 26.85
N GLU A 502 0.44 -22.26 26.71
CA GLU A 502 0.16 -23.68 26.95
C GLU A 502 0.94 -24.65 26.04
N ASN A 503 1.22 -24.30 24.80
CA ASN A 503 1.96 -25.19 23.89
C ASN A 503 3.48 -25.14 24.10
N VAL A 504 4.02 -24.01 24.56
CA VAL A 504 5.44 -23.92 24.96
C VAL A 504 5.67 -24.69 26.28
N SER A 505 4.75 -24.54 27.23
CA SER A 505 4.79 -25.26 28.51
C SER A 505 4.61 -26.78 28.36
N GLN A 506 3.78 -27.26 27.41
CA GLN A 506 3.65 -28.69 27.12
C GLN A 506 4.87 -29.25 26.40
N GLN A 507 5.51 -28.50 25.54
CA GLN A 507 6.75 -28.93 24.88
C GLN A 507 7.94 -28.89 25.84
N LEU A 508 8.05 -27.86 26.68
CA LEU A 508 9.02 -27.84 27.79
C LEU A 508 8.75 -28.91 28.82
N LYS A 509 7.49 -29.26 29.13
CA LYS A 509 7.16 -30.40 30.02
C LYS A 509 7.49 -31.74 29.39
N ARG A 510 7.42 -31.90 28.08
CA ARG A 510 7.94 -33.11 27.39
C ARG A 510 9.46 -33.18 27.42
N PHE A 511 10.14 -32.01 27.45
CA PHE A 511 11.58 -31.92 27.63
C PHE A 511 12.04 -32.22 29.05
N ASN A 512 11.27 -31.81 30.07
CA ASN A 512 11.56 -32.08 31.47
C ASN A 512 11.03 -33.46 31.95
N ALA A 513 10.43 -34.24 31.08
CA ALA A 513 9.92 -35.57 31.33
C ALA A 513 10.69 -36.70 30.61
N LEU A 514 11.73 -36.31 29.84
CA LEU A 514 12.82 -37.14 29.36
C LEU A 514 14.09 -36.80 30.10
#